data_55ef60806f4d9d8d3ad9e7281edd12b5
#
_entry.id   55ef60806f4d9d8d3ad9e7281edd12b5
#
_cell.length_a   1.000
_cell.length_b   1.000
_cell.length_c   1.000
_cell.angle_alpha   90.00
_cell.angle_beta   90.00
_cell.angle_gamma   90.00
#
_symmetry.space_group_name_H-M   'P 1'
#
loop_
_entity.id
_entity.type
_entity.pdbx_description
1 polymer ?
#
loop_
_entity_poly.entity_id
_entity_poly.type
_entity_poly.pdbx_seq_one_letter_code
_entity_poly.pdbx_strand_id
1 'polypeptide(L)' 'MKRVTVKPKSSKAKNRLANSMDGNAICIVEQDKGDGMLFLASENGKYFFWVNVSNDCNWECDWEVL' A
#
# COMPACT_ATOMS: atom_id res chain seq x y z
N MET A 1 9.57 -12.97 -3.80
CA MET A 1 8.46 -12.12 -3.38
C MET A 1 8.29 -10.95 -4.33
N LYS A 2 7.05 -10.62 -4.64
CA LYS A 2 6.76 -9.48 -5.52
C LYS A 2 6.82 -8.19 -4.73
N ARG A 3 7.50 -7.20 -5.29
CA ARG A 3 7.56 -5.86 -4.74
C ARG A 3 6.81 -4.89 -5.63
N VAL A 4 6.18 -3.90 -5.02
CA VAL A 4 5.49 -2.84 -5.74
C VAL A 4 5.86 -1.49 -5.12
N THR A 5 5.73 -0.44 -5.91
CA THR A 5 5.90 0.93 -5.41
C THR A 5 4.52 1.51 -5.22
N VAL A 6 4.28 2.16 -4.07
CA VAL A 6 3.01 2.78 -3.78
C VAL A 6 3.15 4.30 -3.72
N LYS A 7 2.03 4.98 -3.96
CA LYS A 7 1.96 6.43 -3.87
C LYS A 7 0.80 6.80 -2.95
N PRO A 8 1.04 7.63 -1.92
CA PRO A 8 -0.05 8.03 -1.03
C PRO A 8 -1.02 8.96 -1.74
N LYS A 9 -2.32 8.74 -1.50
CA LYS A 9 -3.39 9.53 -2.10
C LYS A 9 -4.13 10.38 -1.08
N SER A 10 -3.86 10.20 0.21
CA SER A 10 -4.51 10.94 1.28
C SER A 10 -3.47 11.45 2.26
N SER A 11 -3.86 12.41 3.10
CA SER A 11 -2.98 12.91 4.17
C SER A 11 -2.62 11.80 5.15
N LYS A 12 -3.56 10.91 5.45
CA LYS A 12 -3.32 9.76 6.32
C LYS A 12 -2.23 8.87 5.74
N ALA A 13 -2.31 8.57 4.44
CA ALA A 13 -1.32 7.74 3.78
C ALA A 13 0.05 8.43 3.74
N LYS A 14 0.08 9.72 3.51
CA LYS A 14 1.33 10.49 3.52
C LYS A 14 2.01 10.43 4.89
N ASN A 15 1.22 10.53 5.97
CA ASN A 15 1.75 10.43 7.32
C ASN A 15 2.30 9.03 7.59
N ARG A 16 1.61 8.00 7.13
CA ARG A 16 2.07 6.62 7.30
C ARG A 16 3.36 6.38 6.54
N LEU A 17 3.46 6.89 5.32
CA LEU A 17 4.68 6.76 4.54
C LEU A 17 5.87 7.37 5.28
N ALA A 18 5.71 8.58 5.81
CA ALA A 18 6.78 9.28 6.50
C ALA A 18 7.14 8.64 7.85
N ASN A 19 6.13 8.20 8.62
CA ASN A 19 6.32 7.81 10.01
C ASN A 19 6.46 6.29 10.22
N SER A 20 5.70 5.51 9.45
CA SER A 20 5.70 4.04 9.62
C SER A 20 6.56 3.33 8.61
N MET A 21 6.74 3.90 7.43
CA MET A 21 7.49 3.29 6.34
C MET A 21 8.85 3.97 6.10
N ASP A 22 9.22 4.91 6.96
CA ASP A 22 10.50 5.65 6.89
C ASP A 22 10.73 6.33 5.54
N GLY A 23 9.64 6.75 4.88
CA GLY A 23 9.72 7.38 3.57
C GLY A 23 9.95 6.42 2.40
N ASN A 24 9.99 5.12 2.66
CA ASN A 24 10.25 4.11 1.62
C ASN A 24 8.93 3.61 1.06
N ALA A 25 8.65 3.98 -0.20
CA ALA A 25 7.40 3.62 -0.88
C ALA A 25 7.39 2.21 -1.46
N ILE A 26 8.47 1.45 -1.29
CA ILE A 26 8.53 0.08 -1.79
C ILE A 26 7.87 -0.86 -0.78
N CYS A 27 6.94 -1.68 -1.26
CA CYS A 27 6.21 -2.63 -0.43
C CYS A 27 6.30 -4.03 -1.01
N ILE A 28 6.12 -5.01 -0.14
CA ILE A 28 6.13 -6.44 -0.51
C ILE A 28 4.68 -6.91 -0.56
N VAL A 29 4.29 -7.59 -1.64
CA VAL A 29 2.95 -8.17 -1.75
C VAL A 29 2.90 -9.44 -0.91
N GLU A 30 2.19 -9.37 0.22
CA GLU A 30 2.04 -10.51 1.11
C GLU A 30 0.88 -11.41 0.67
N GLN A 31 -0.19 -10.81 0.14
CA GLN A 31 -1.35 -11.57 -0.30
C GLN A 31 -2.02 -10.82 -1.45
N ASP A 32 -2.43 -11.56 -2.48
CA ASP A 32 -3.21 -11.04 -3.60
C ASP A 32 -4.50 -11.85 -3.66
N LYS A 33 -5.62 -11.19 -3.37
CA LYS A 33 -6.91 -11.87 -3.34
C LYS A 33 -7.53 -12.07 -4.72
N GLY A 34 -6.95 -11.44 -5.74
CA GLY A 34 -7.44 -11.58 -7.11
C GLY A 34 -8.67 -10.76 -7.46
N ASP A 35 -9.18 -9.97 -6.53
CA ASP A 35 -10.38 -9.15 -6.72
C ASP A 35 -10.08 -7.66 -6.66
N GLY A 36 -8.83 -7.28 -6.85
CA GLY A 36 -8.39 -5.89 -6.77
C GLY A 36 -7.83 -5.51 -5.41
N MET A 37 -7.82 -6.44 -4.44
CA MET A 37 -7.29 -6.18 -3.11
C MET A 37 -5.94 -6.84 -2.94
N LEU A 38 -4.97 -6.05 -2.47
CA LEU A 38 -3.64 -6.54 -2.14
C LEU A 38 -3.34 -6.24 -0.67
N PHE A 39 -2.75 -7.22 0.01
CA PHE A 39 -2.21 -7.00 1.34
C PHE A 39 -0.71 -6.76 1.21
N LEU A 40 -0.28 -5.57 1.62
CA LEU A 40 1.11 -5.14 1.43
C LEU A 40 1.79 -4.97 2.79
N ALA A 41 3.08 -5.27 2.80
CA ALA A 41 3.94 -4.99 3.94
C ALA A 41 4.98 -3.98 3.51
N SER A 42 5.28 -3.01 4.36
CA SER A 42 6.38 -2.11 4.11
C SER A 42 7.69 -2.90 4.08
N GLU A 43 8.68 -2.42 3.33
CA GLU A 43 9.95 -3.12 3.20
C GLU A 43 10.67 -3.27 4.53
N ASN A 44 10.47 -2.30 5.45
CA ASN A 44 11.06 -2.37 6.78
C ASN A 44 10.29 -3.27 7.75
N GLY A 45 9.17 -3.85 7.33
CA GLY A 45 8.37 -4.76 8.14
C GLY A 45 7.56 -4.12 9.27
N LYS A 46 7.46 -2.78 9.30
CA LYS A 46 6.80 -2.08 10.40
C LYS A 46 5.34 -1.73 10.13
N TYR A 47 4.91 -1.74 8.87
CA TYR A 47 3.56 -1.34 8.52
C TYR A 47 2.96 -2.32 7.53
N PHE A 48 1.75 -2.77 7.82
CA PHE A 48 1.00 -3.67 6.95
C PHE A 48 -0.33 -3.02 6.63
N PHE A 49 -0.77 -3.10 5.38
CA PHE A 49 -2.01 -2.46 4.99
C PHE A 49 -2.60 -3.11 3.75
N TRP A 50 -3.92 -2.93 3.60
CA TRP A 50 -4.63 -3.34 2.41
C TRP A 50 -4.70 -2.18 1.42
N VAL A 51 -4.63 -2.49 0.14
CA VAL A 51 -4.82 -1.50 -0.91
C VAL A 51 -5.78 -2.05 -1.95
N ASN A 52 -6.66 -1.18 -2.44
CA ASN A 52 -7.60 -1.50 -3.49
C ASN A 52 -7.07 -0.93 -4.79
N VAL A 53 -6.73 -1.80 -5.74
CA VAL A 53 -6.19 -1.40 -7.04
C VAL A 53 -7.25 -1.43 -8.14
N SER A 54 -8.52 -1.68 -7.80
CA SER A 54 -9.59 -1.70 -8.79
C SER A 54 -9.97 -0.29 -9.24
N ASN A 55 -10.57 -0.19 -10.42
CA ASN A 55 -11.00 1.10 -10.98
C ASN A 55 -12.21 1.68 -10.23
N ASP A 56 -12.98 0.85 -9.53
CA ASP A 56 -14.15 1.25 -8.77
C ASP A 56 -13.83 1.34 -7.28
N CYS A 57 -12.82 2.13 -6.96
CA CYS A 57 -12.33 2.20 -5.59
C CYS A 57 -13.31 2.95 -4.70
N ASN A 58 -13.96 2.24 -3.76
CA ASN A 58 -14.88 2.79 -2.79
C ASN A 58 -14.33 2.78 -1.37
N TRP A 59 -13.31 1.97 -1.11
CA TRP A 59 -12.69 1.87 0.20
C TRP A 59 -11.26 1.35 0.05
N GLU A 60 -10.42 1.61 1.04
CA GLU A 60 -8.98 1.29 1.00
C GLU A 60 -8.31 1.95 -0.20
N CYS A 61 -8.69 3.22 -0.45
CA CYS A 61 -8.22 3.98 -1.62
C CYS A 61 -7.16 5.01 -1.26
N ASP A 62 -6.52 4.86 -0.11
CA ASP A 62 -5.51 5.81 0.35
C ASP A 62 -4.19 5.70 -0.42
N TRP A 63 -4.01 4.62 -1.16
CA TRP A 63 -2.77 4.33 -1.86
C TRP A 63 -3.01 3.98 -3.31
N GLU A 64 -2.05 4.35 -4.15
CA GLU A 64 -2.01 3.96 -5.54
C GLU A 64 -0.79 3.05 -5.73
N VAL A 65 -0.97 1.93 -6.44
CA VAL A 65 0.12 1.03 -6.79
C VAL A 65 0.61 1.40 -8.18
N LEU A 66 1.89 1.71 -8.27
CA LEU A 66 2.52 2.14 -9.52
C LEU A 66 3.11 0.97 -10.31
#